data_f00ca958c34b7a5df732ecf28a76cdaf
#
_entry.id   f00ca958c34b7a5df732ecf28a76cdaf
#
_cell.length_a   1.000
_cell.length_b   1.000
_cell.length_c   1.000
_cell.angle_alpha   90.00
_cell.angle_beta   90.00
_cell.angle_gamma   90.00
#
_symmetry.space_group_name_H-M   'P 1'
#
loop_
_entity.id
_entity.type
_entity.pdbx_description
1 polymer ?
#
loop_
_entity_poly.entity_id
_entity_poly.type
_entity_poly.pdbx_seq_one_letter_code
_entity_poly.pdbx_strand_id
1 'polypeptide(L)'
;MVTVSSIIVALNFLWSPFINRIKLPALYNFLGLRRSWILISQISLGALLLLLSILDPNQNLTTVVLVACLIYFFSSVQDIALDAYRVEYDQYFKAENLATIYQIGYKIGAFLIGAQVYGIIGAENWQAIYLYLGLLMFFLTLITLLSMRVKEANLSESSFNQFFSAFKNLLKKDNVIILLLLVGIYKISDIVLGPMAAALYTEVGLNNADCLLYTSPSPRDEL
;
A
#
# COMPACT_ATOMS: atom_id res chain seq x y z
N MET A 1 -7.03 12.86 -11.25
CA MET A 1 -6.07 12.33 -10.26
C MET A 1 -6.14 10.81 -10.12
N VAL A 2 -7.31 10.18 -10.04
CA VAL A 2 -7.48 8.72 -9.90
C VAL A 2 -6.76 7.92 -10.99
N THR A 3 -6.77 8.39 -12.25
CA THR A 3 -6.12 7.71 -13.38
C THR A 3 -4.60 7.69 -13.27
N VAL A 4 -3.97 8.76 -12.80
CA VAL A 4 -2.50 8.83 -12.66
C VAL A 4 -2.02 7.91 -11.53
N SER A 5 -2.74 7.88 -10.40
CA SER A 5 -2.44 6.98 -9.30
C SER A 5 -2.54 5.51 -9.71
N SER A 6 -3.59 5.15 -10.46
CA SER A 6 -3.78 3.79 -10.97
C SER A 6 -2.66 3.36 -11.92
N ILE A 7 -2.14 4.28 -12.75
CA ILE A 7 -1.01 3.99 -13.64
C ILE A 7 0.27 3.73 -12.81
N ILE A 8 0.57 4.54 -11.80
CA ILE A 8 1.76 4.35 -10.95
C ILE A 8 1.69 3.00 -10.24
N VAL A 9 0.53 2.64 -9.70
CA VAL A 9 0.33 1.33 -9.03
C VAL A 9 0.42 0.18 -10.04
N ALA A 10 -0.14 0.32 -11.24
CA ALA A 10 -0.04 -0.71 -12.28
C ALA A 10 1.40 -0.95 -12.75
N LEU A 11 2.27 0.06 -12.66
CA LEU A 11 3.67 -0.03 -13.04
C LEU A 11 4.60 -0.57 -11.92
N ASN A 12 4.06 -1.06 -10.80
CA ASN A 12 4.83 -1.63 -9.69
C ASN A 12 5.83 -2.69 -10.12
N PHE A 13 5.52 -3.47 -11.15
CA PHE A 13 6.39 -4.50 -11.67
C PHE A 13 7.70 -3.96 -12.25
N LEU A 14 7.76 -2.69 -12.67
CA LEU A 14 8.97 -2.09 -13.27
C LEU A 14 10.07 -1.85 -12.23
N TRP A 15 9.72 -1.35 -11.04
CA TRP A 15 10.71 -1.07 -10.00
C TRP A 15 10.88 -2.19 -8.98
N SER A 16 10.01 -3.21 -9.01
CA SER A 16 10.17 -4.39 -8.17
C SER A 16 11.56 -5.06 -8.28
N PRO A 17 12.15 -5.28 -9.47
CA PRO A 17 13.48 -5.84 -9.58
C PRO A 17 14.57 -4.95 -8.97
N PHE A 18 14.41 -3.63 -9.02
CA PHE A 18 15.38 -2.68 -8.46
C PHE A 18 15.35 -2.70 -6.93
N ILE A 19 14.17 -2.65 -6.33
CA ILE A 19 13.97 -2.70 -4.87
C ILE A 19 14.52 -4.00 -4.29
N ASN A 20 14.38 -5.09 -5.03
CA ASN A 20 14.86 -6.40 -4.61
C ASN A 20 16.39 -6.56 -4.66
N ARG A 21 17.12 -5.64 -5.31
CA ARG A 21 18.57 -5.73 -5.54
C ARG A 21 19.37 -4.69 -4.80
N ILE A 22 18.89 -3.45 -4.76
CA ILE A 22 19.66 -2.33 -4.26
C ILE A 22 19.76 -2.44 -2.76
N LYS A 23 20.95 -2.80 -2.29
CA LYS A 23 21.30 -2.78 -0.88
C LYS A 23 21.66 -1.36 -0.49
N LEU A 24 20.94 -0.79 0.46
CA LEU A 24 21.19 0.54 0.98
C LEU A 24 22.36 0.46 1.99
N PRO A 25 23.59 0.89 1.65
CA PRO A 25 24.80 0.49 2.37
C PRO A 25 24.77 0.83 3.87
N ALA A 26 24.16 1.94 4.26
CA ALA A 26 24.09 2.34 5.66
C ALA A 26 23.04 1.56 6.47
N LEU A 27 21.86 1.33 5.89
CA LEU A 27 20.71 0.72 6.58
C LEU A 27 20.69 -0.80 6.47
N TYR A 28 21.27 -1.34 5.40
CA TYR A 28 21.30 -2.78 5.14
C TYR A 28 21.98 -3.57 6.28
N ASN A 29 23.07 -3.07 6.81
CA ASN A 29 23.82 -3.75 7.86
C ASN A 29 23.01 -3.91 9.16
N PHE A 30 22.15 -2.93 9.49
CA PHE A 30 21.36 -2.94 10.72
C PHE A 30 19.99 -3.60 10.52
N LEU A 31 19.31 -3.28 9.42
CA LEU A 31 17.90 -3.62 9.23
C LEU A 31 17.67 -4.77 8.23
N GLY A 32 18.65 -5.05 7.37
CA GLY A 32 18.46 -5.94 6.22
C GLY A 32 17.82 -5.23 5.03
N LEU A 33 17.66 -5.95 3.92
CA LEU A 33 17.20 -5.35 2.66
C LEU A 33 15.76 -4.84 2.75
N ARG A 34 14.83 -5.67 3.21
CA ARG A 34 13.38 -5.36 3.17
C ARG A 34 13.02 -4.23 4.11
N ARG A 35 13.45 -4.33 5.36
CA ARG A 35 13.16 -3.31 6.37
C ARG A 35 13.79 -1.96 6.05
N SER A 36 14.95 -1.94 5.40
CA SER A 36 15.58 -0.70 4.93
C SER A 36 14.72 0.04 3.92
N TRP A 37 14.13 -0.68 2.96
CA TRP A 37 13.23 -0.10 1.96
C TRP A 37 11.90 0.33 2.58
N ILE A 38 11.31 -0.47 3.48
CA ILE A 38 10.10 -0.10 4.22
C ILE A 38 10.34 1.19 5.01
N LEU A 39 11.46 1.29 5.72
CA LEU A 39 11.78 2.45 6.54
C LEU A 39 11.97 3.73 5.71
N ILE A 40 12.71 3.66 4.60
CA ILE A 40 12.90 4.83 3.73
C ILE A 40 11.56 5.27 3.13
N SER A 41 10.76 4.33 2.65
CA SER A 41 9.45 4.69 2.08
C SER A 41 8.52 5.30 3.12
N GLN A 42 8.49 4.78 4.36
CA GLN A 42 7.69 5.36 5.45
C GLN A 42 8.12 6.77 5.83
N ILE A 43 9.44 7.00 5.96
CA ILE A 43 9.96 8.35 6.25
C ILE A 43 9.63 9.31 5.12
N SER A 44 9.80 8.88 3.86
CA SER A 44 9.49 9.70 2.70
C SER A 44 7.99 10.01 2.61
N LEU A 45 7.13 9.03 2.85
CA LEU A 45 5.68 9.21 2.90
C LEU A 45 5.27 10.16 4.02
N GLY A 46 5.81 9.97 5.23
CA GLY A 46 5.55 10.86 6.36
C GLY A 46 5.93 12.30 6.05
N ALA A 47 7.12 12.53 5.49
CA ALA A 47 7.58 13.87 5.11
C ALA A 47 6.72 14.50 4.02
N LEU A 48 6.32 13.72 2.98
CA LEU A 48 5.45 14.21 1.91
C LEU A 48 4.03 14.52 2.39
N LEU A 49 3.49 13.73 3.33
CA LEU A 49 2.19 14.01 3.95
C LEU A 49 2.24 15.28 4.81
N LEU A 50 3.31 15.49 5.58
CA LEU A 50 3.52 16.74 6.31
C LEU A 50 3.65 17.94 5.36
N LEU A 51 4.34 17.76 4.24
CA LEU A 51 4.42 18.81 3.21
C LEU A 51 3.04 19.14 2.64
N LEU A 52 2.19 18.12 2.38
CA LEU A 52 0.81 18.32 1.93
C LEU A 52 -0.04 19.07 2.96
N SER A 53 0.21 18.89 4.26
CA SER A 53 -0.53 19.59 5.30
C SER A 53 -0.29 21.12 5.30
N ILE A 54 0.85 21.56 4.77
CA ILE A 54 1.22 22.98 4.72
C ILE A 54 0.77 23.64 3.40
N LEU A 55 0.60 22.84 2.33
CA LEU A 55 0.24 23.33 1.01
C LEU A 55 -1.26 23.62 0.90
N ASP A 56 -1.58 24.79 0.33
CA ASP A 56 -2.95 25.15 -0.03
C ASP A 56 -3.22 24.68 -1.48
N PRO A 57 -4.18 23.74 -1.69
CA PRO A 57 -4.52 23.25 -3.02
C PRO A 57 -5.00 24.35 -3.98
N ASN A 58 -5.63 25.41 -3.46
CA ASN A 58 -6.17 26.49 -4.27
C ASN A 58 -5.07 27.38 -4.87
N GLN A 59 -3.94 27.52 -4.16
CA GLN A 59 -2.83 28.39 -4.59
C GLN A 59 -1.75 27.61 -5.34
N ASN A 60 -1.51 26.34 -4.98
CA ASN A 60 -0.35 25.56 -5.42
C ASN A 60 -0.75 24.20 -6.04
N LEU A 61 -1.76 24.18 -6.89
CA LEU A 61 -2.30 22.93 -7.46
C LEU A 61 -1.23 22.03 -8.10
N THR A 62 -0.30 22.62 -8.86
CA THR A 62 0.76 21.87 -9.53
C THR A 62 1.69 21.18 -8.52
N THR A 63 2.07 21.88 -7.45
CA THR A 63 2.91 21.32 -6.39
C THR A 63 2.18 20.20 -5.64
N VAL A 64 0.90 20.39 -5.33
CA VAL A 64 0.05 19.34 -4.70
C VAL A 64 -0.02 18.10 -5.57
N VAL A 65 -0.20 18.24 -6.88
CA VAL A 65 -0.22 17.12 -7.82
C VAL A 65 1.12 16.38 -7.84
N LEU A 66 2.23 17.10 -7.90
CA LEU A 66 3.57 16.48 -7.88
C LEU A 66 3.84 15.73 -6.58
N VAL A 67 3.51 16.31 -5.43
CA VAL A 67 3.64 15.67 -4.13
C VAL A 67 2.76 14.44 -4.04
N ALA A 68 1.53 14.49 -4.55
CA ALA A 68 0.64 13.34 -4.62
C ALA A 68 1.23 12.20 -5.48
N CYS A 69 1.81 12.52 -6.64
CA CYS A 69 2.50 11.51 -7.47
C CYS A 69 3.66 10.85 -6.73
N LEU A 70 4.46 11.63 -5.97
CA LEU A 70 5.55 11.08 -5.15
C LEU A 70 5.02 10.20 -4.02
N ILE A 71 3.91 10.57 -3.37
CA ILE A 71 3.25 9.75 -2.36
C ILE A 71 2.84 8.39 -2.96
N TYR A 72 2.20 8.38 -4.13
CA TYR A 72 1.83 7.12 -4.79
C TYR A 72 3.05 6.28 -5.17
N PHE A 73 4.14 6.91 -5.61
CA PHE A 73 5.38 6.21 -5.91
C PHE A 73 5.98 5.55 -4.66
N PHE A 74 6.15 6.28 -3.56
CA PHE A 74 6.71 5.71 -2.33
C PHE A 74 5.76 4.71 -1.66
N SER A 75 4.45 4.89 -1.77
CA SER A 75 3.47 3.88 -1.36
C SER A 75 3.66 2.57 -2.12
N SER A 76 3.82 2.66 -3.44
CA SER A 76 4.11 1.51 -4.30
C SER A 76 5.41 0.80 -3.93
N VAL A 77 6.48 1.56 -3.62
CA VAL A 77 7.76 1.00 -3.12
C VAL A 77 7.56 0.29 -1.79
N GLN A 78 6.78 0.87 -0.88
CA GLN A 78 6.46 0.27 0.42
C GLN A 78 5.70 -1.04 0.26
N ASP A 79 4.68 -1.08 -0.61
CA ASP A 79 3.89 -2.28 -0.86
C ASP A 79 4.75 -3.44 -1.36
N ILE A 80 5.63 -3.17 -2.34
CA ILE A 80 6.58 -4.19 -2.86
C ILE A 80 7.49 -4.72 -1.75
N ALA A 81 8.02 -3.82 -0.91
CA ALA A 81 8.92 -4.20 0.16
C ALA A 81 8.22 -5.00 1.27
N LEU A 82 6.96 -4.62 1.61
CA LEU A 82 6.11 -5.32 2.58
C LEU A 82 5.69 -6.70 2.07
N ASP A 83 5.29 -6.81 0.81
CA ASP A 83 4.92 -8.09 0.21
C ASP A 83 6.11 -9.04 0.18
N ALA A 84 7.29 -8.56 -0.19
CA ALA A 84 8.50 -9.36 -0.16
C ALA A 84 8.88 -9.77 1.28
N TYR A 85 8.75 -8.86 2.25
CA TYR A 85 8.96 -9.16 3.66
C TYR A 85 8.01 -10.24 4.16
N ARG A 86 6.71 -10.17 3.79
CA ARG A 86 5.70 -11.16 4.14
C ARG A 86 6.04 -12.55 3.59
N VAL A 87 6.45 -12.64 2.32
CA VAL A 87 6.86 -13.90 1.70
C VAL A 87 8.09 -14.50 2.39
N GLU A 88 9.07 -13.68 2.75
CA GLU A 88 10.25 -14.15 3.48
C GLU A 88 9.93 -14.58 4.92
N TYR A 89 8.83 -14.05 5.50
CA TYR A 89 8.38 -14.40 6.85
C TYR A 89 7.68 -15.75 6.92
N ASP A 90 7.25 -16.32 5.78
CA ASP A 90 6.57 -17.64 5.67
C ASP A 90 7.42 -18.78 6.24
N GLN A 91 8.74 -18.64 6.27
CA GLN A 91 9.63 -19.61 6.91
C GLN A 91 9.44 -19.72 8.45
N TYR A 92 8.81 -18.74 9.08
CA TYR A 92 8.56 -18.71 10.54
C TYR A 92 7.10 -18.98 10.90
N PHE A 93 6.17 -18.63 10.01
CA PHE A 93 4.73 -18.73 10.22
C PHE A 93 4.05 -19.27 8.96
N LYS A 94 2.96 -20.01 9.13
CA LYS A 94 2.18 -20.51 7.99
C LYS A 94 1.64 -19.37 7.14
N ALA A 95 1.70 -19.50 5.83
CA ALA A 95 1.23 -18.50 4.86
C ALA A 95 -0.22 -18.04 5.13
N GLU A 96 -1.08 -18.98 5.55
CA GLU A 96 -2.49 -18.71 5.90
C GLU A 96 -2.61 -17.70 7.04
N ASN A 97 -1.83 -17.86 8.12
CA ASN A 97 -1.84 -16.96 9.26
C ASN A 97 -1.32 -15.58 8.88
N LEU A 98 -0.28 -15.51 8.05
CA LEU A 98 0.26 -14.25 7.55
C LEU A 98 -0.75 -13.50 6.68
N ALA A 99 -1.49 -14.20 5.83
CA ALA A 99 -2.54 -13.61 5.02
C ALA A 99 -3.67 -13.04 5.91
N THR A 100 -4.07 -13.79 6.94
CA THR A 100 -5.10 -13.34 7.90
C THR A 100 -4.66 -12.11 8.67
N ILE A 101 -3.43 -12.10 9.22
CA ILE A 101 -2.88 -10.94 9.95
C ILE A 101 -2.78 -9.72 9.03
N TYR A 102 -2.37 -9.90 7.77
CA TYR A 102 -2.32 -8.82 6.78
C TYR A 102 -3.70 -8.21 6.53
N GLN A 103 -4.74 -9.04 6.36
CA GLN A 103 -6.12 -8.58 6.16
C GLN A 103 -6.66 -7.85 7.38
N ILE A 104 -6.42 -8.36 8.59
CA ILE A 104 -6.81 -7.68 9.83
C ILE A 104 -6.11 -6.30 9.91
N GLY A 105 -4.81 -6.24 9.66
CA GLY A 105 -4.06 -4.99 9.64
C GLY A 105 -4.60 -3.98 8.62
N TYR A 106 -4.94 -4.45 7.42
CA TYR A 106 -5.56 -3.62 6.39
C TYR A 106 -6.92 -3.05 6.84
N LYS A 107 -7.79 -3.89 7.40
CA LYS A 107 -9.10 -3.46 7.92
C LYS A 107 -8.97 -2.45 9.08
N ILE A 108 -8.04 -2.69 10.01
CA ILE A 108 -7.76 -1.74 11.11
C ILE A 108 -7.24 -0.41 10.54
N GLY A 109 -6.32 -0.44 9.58
CA GLY A 109 -5.81 0.76 8.92
C GLY A 109 -6.90 1.55 8.21
N ALA A 110 -7.76 0.87 7.43
CA ALA A 110 -8.89 1.48 6.76
C ALA A 110 -9.88 2.12 7.74
N PHE A 111 -10.17 1.46 8.86
CA PHE A 111 -11.04 1.99 9.92
C PHE A 111 -10.41 3.24 10.58
N LEU A 112 -9.13 3.19 10.95
CA LEU A 112 -8.44 4.32 11.57
C LEU A 112 -8.36 5.53 10.65
N ILE A 113 -8.12 5.32 9.36
CA ILE A 113 -8.01 6.41 8.38
C ILE A 113 -9.40 6.91 7.98
N GLY A 114 -10.33 6.01 7.67
CA GLY A 114 -11.66 6.38 7.20
C GLY A 114 -12.53 7.00 8.29
N ALA A 115 -12.92 6.22 9.30
CA ALA A 115 -13.90 6.64 10.29
C ALA A 115 -13.35 7.70 11.28
N GLN A 116 -12.11 7.53 11.74
CA GLN A 116 -11.54 8.42 12.76
C GLN A 116 -11.11 9.77 12.19
N VAL A 117 -10.46 9.79 11.03
CA VAL A 117 -9.97 11.02 10.44
C VAL A 117 -11.12 11.91 10.00
N TYR A 118 -12.08 11.37 9.26
CA TYR A 118 -13.23 12.14 8.80
C TYR A 118 -14.24 12.45 9.89
N GLY A 119 -14.43 11.53 10.85
CA GLY A 119 -15.37 11.72 11.94
C GLY A 119 -14.89 12.67 13.04
N ILE A 120 -13.60 12.68 13.39
CA ILE A 120 -13.06 13.47 14.48
C ILE A 120 -12.55 14.84 14.00
N ILE A 121 -11.82 14.85 12.88
CA ILE A 121 -11.14 16.06 12.37
C ILE A 121 -12.08 16.89 11.48
N GLY A 122 -13.05 16.24 10.84
CA GLY A 122 -13.93 16.83 9.85
C GLY A 122 -13.30 16.90 8.45
N ALA A 123 -14.10 16.61 7.44
CA ALA A 123 -13.65 16.56 6.04
C ALA A 123 -13.13 17.90 5.49
N GLU A 124 -13.50 19.01 6.12
CA GLU A 124 -13.10 20.34 5.69
C GLU A 124 -11.70 20.76 6.15
N ASN A 125 -11.13 20.05 7.13
CA ASN A 125 -9.85 20.41 7.72
C ASN A 125 -8.67 19.64 7.07
N TRP A 126 -8.40 19.96 5.80
CA TRP A 126 -7.32 19.38 5.01
C TRP A 126 -5.98 19.31 5.74
N GLN A 127 -5.57 20.43 6.34
CA GLN A 127 -4.27 20.54 7.02
C GLN A 127 -4.13 19.57 8.18
N ALA A 128 -5.15 19.48 9.03
CA ALA A 128 -5.14 18.61 10.20
C ALA A 128 -5.15 17.12 9.80
N ILE A 129 -5.87 16.77 8.74
CA ILE A 129 -5.91 15.37 8.23
C ILE A 129 -4.51 14.93 7.81
N TYR A 130 -3.84 15.71 6.95
CA TYR A 130 -2.51 15.31 6.45
C TYR A 130 -1.42 15.41 7.52
N LEU A 131 -1.54 16.34 8.48
CA LEU A 131 -0.68 16.38 9.66
C LEU A 131 -0.80 15.10 10.48
N TYR A 132 -2.03 14.68 10.78
CA TYR A 132 -2.28 13.43 11.53
C TYR A 132 -1.73 12.21 10.80
N LEU A 133 -1.99 12.07 9.51
CA LEU A 133 -1.49 10.97 8.70
C LEU A 133 0.04 10.95 8.63
N GLY A 134 0.68 12.10 8.50
CA GLY A 134 2.14 12.22 8.49
C GLY A 134 2.75 11.77 9.83
N LEU A 135 2.19 12.22 10.96
CA LEU A 135 2.63 11.80 12.30
C LEU A 135 2.41 10.30 12.53
N LEU A 136 1.28 9.75 12.06
CA LEU A 136 0.98 8.33 12.13
C LEU A 136 2.03 7.50 11.36
N MET A 137 2.48 7.96 10.18
CA MET A 137 3.53 7.30 9.41
C MET A 137 4.86 7.26 10.16
N PHE A 138 5.24 8.35 10.84
CA PHE A 138 6.43 8.35 11.69
C PHE A 138 6.29 7.40 12.89
N PHE A 139 5.11 7.30 13.48
CA PHE A 139 4.86 6.32 14.53
C PHE A 139 5.01 4.88 14.00
N LEU A 140 4.48 4.57 12.82
CA LEU A 140 4.64 3.27 12.17
C LEU A 140 6.11 2.96 11.84
N THR A 141 6.93 3.97 11.58
CA THR A 141 8.38 3.81 11.39
C THR A 141 9.05 3.22 12.63
N LEU A 142 8.63 3.62 13.84
CA LEU A 142 9.13 3.03 15.09
C LEU A 142 8.78 1.54 15.20
N ILE A 143 7.58 1.15 14.79
CA ILE A 143 7.18 -0.27 14.75
C ILE A 143 8.06 -1.06 13.77
N THR A 144 8.37 -0.48 12.62
CA THR A 144 9.28 -1.11 11.64
C THR A 144 10.69 -1.31 12.20
N LEU A 145 11.19 -0.37 13.01
CA LEU A 145 12.48 -0.49 13.69
C LEU A 145 12.50 -1.62 14.73
N LEU A 146 11.36 -1.87 15.38
CA LEU A 146 11.21 -2.93 16.39
C LEU A 146 10.91 -4.31 15.76
N SER A 147 10.51 -4.38 14.50
CA SER A 147 10.16 -5.63 13.82
C SER A 147 11.37 -6.57 13.69
N MET A 148 11.14 -7.87 13.60
CA MET A 148 12.21 -8.87 13.50
C MET A 148 12.94 -8.77 12.14
N ARG A 149 14.25 -8.99 12.17
CA ARG A 149 15.02 -9.18 10.94
C ARG A 149 14.78 -10.59 10.41
N VAL A 150 14.24 -10.68 9.22
CA VAL A 150 14.02 -11.95 8.53
C VAL A 150 15.30 -12.37 7.81
N LYS A 151 15.57 -13.66 7.78
CA LYS A 151 16.67 -14.22 6.99
C LYS A 151 16.30 -14.08 5.52
N GLU A 152 17.04 -13.23 4.83
CA GLU A 152 16.83 -12.98 3.40
C GLU A 152 17.03 -14.29 2.63
N ALA A 153 16.13 -14.60 1.71
CA ALA A 153 16.36 -15.65 0.75
C ALA A 153 17.64 -15.32 -0.03
N ASN A 154 18.51 -16.31 -0.23
CA ASN A 154 19.75 -16.12 -0.98
C ASN A 154 19.42 -15.58 -2.37
N LEU A 155 19.45 -14.27 -2.51
CA LEU A 155 19.36 -13.55 -3.77
C LEU A 155 20.70 -13.70 -4.49
N SER A 156 21.09 -14.96 -4.82
CA SER A 156 22.18 -15.22 -5.72
C SER A 156 21.80 -14.57 -7.05
N GLU A 157 22.51 -13.50 -7.40
CA GLU A 157 22.55 -12.86 -8.73
C GLU A 157 21.27 -13.04 -9.59
N SER A 158 20.12 -12.60 -9.07
CA SER A 158 18.89 -12.69 -9.86
C SER A 158 18.98 -11.70 -11.01
N SER A 159 19.44 -12.18 -12.14
CA SER A 159 19.53 -11.44 -13.39
C SER A 159 18.14 -10.99 -13.81
N PHE A 160 18.03 -9.85 -14.47
CA PHE A 160 16.78 -9.41 -15.13
C PHE A 160 16.19 -10.56 -15.97
N ASN A 161 17.05 -11.41 -16.50
CA ASN A 161 16.71 -12.64 -17.20
C ASN A 161 16.00 -13.67 -16.31
N GLN A 162 16.27 -13.73 -14.99
CA GLN A 162 15.58 -14.64 -14.08
C GLN A 162 14.14 -14.16 -13.79
N PHE A 163 13.90 -12.85 -13.73
CA PHE A 163 12.56 -12.32 -13.63
C PHE A 163 11.70 -12.73 -14.84
N PHE A 164 12.22 -12.54 -16.06
CA PHE A 164 11.53 -12.97 -17.27
C PHE A 164 11.40 -14.49 -17.37
N SER A 165 12.41 -15.23 -16.93
CA SER A 165 12.35 -16.70 -16.92
C SER A 165 11.34 -17.22 -15.90
N ALA A 166 11.23 -16.61 -14.73
CA ALA A 166 10.22 -16.95 -13.73
C ALA A 166 8.80 -16.68 -14.26
N PHE A 167 8.58 -15.53 -14.90
CA PHE A 167 7.30 -15.18 -15.52
C PHE A 167 6.96 -16.16 -16.67
N LYS A 168 7.94 -16.47 -17.53
CA LYS A 168 7.77 -17.46 -18.60
C LYS A 168 7.48 -18.87 -18.05
N ASN A 169 8.13 -19.26 -16.96
CA ASN A 169 7.92 -20.53 -16.31
C ASN A 169 6.54 -20.59 -15.61
N LEU A 170 6.08 -19.49 -15.05
CA LEU A 170 4.74 -19.36 -14.51
C LEU A 170 3.70 -19.62 -15.61
N LEU A 171 3.82 -18.95 -16.75
CA LEU A 171 2.89 -19.10 -17.89
C LEU A 171 2.91 -20.51 -18.53
N LYS A 172 3.96 -21.27 -18.30
CA LYS A 172 4.05 -22.67 -18.78
C LYS A 172 3.36 -23.70 -17.88
N LYS A 173 2.96 -23.32 -16.67
CA LYS A 173 2.24 -24.23 -15.78
C LYS A 173 0.83 -24.48 -16.29
N ASP A 174 0.37 -25.71 -16.23
CA ASP A 174 -0.98 -26.09 -16.61
C ASP A 174 -2.02 -25.29 -15.82
N ASN A 175 -3.05 -24.84 -16.51
CA ASN A 175 -4.19 -24.07 -15.96
C ASN A 175 -3.86 -22.69 -15.37
N VAL A 176 -2.64 -22.16 -15.48
CA VAL A 176 -2.30 -20.82 -14.97
C VAL A 176 -3.09 -19.71 -15.66
N ILE A 177 -3.35 -19.85 -16.95
CA ILE A 177 -4.16 -18.87 -17.69
C ILE A 177 -5.57 -18.80 -17.12
N ILE A 178 -6.17 -19.95 -16.80
CA ILE A 178 -7.52 -20.01 -16.19
C ILE A 178 -7.49 -19.38 -14.80
N LEU A 179 -6.47 -19.65 -14.01
CA LEU A 179 -6.27 -19.04 -12.68
C LEU A 179 -6.11 -17.52 -12.78
N LEU A 180 -5.31 -17.02 -13.73
CA LEU A 180 -5.12 -15.59 -13.94
C LEU A 180 -6.41 -14.91 -14.40
N LEU A 181 -7.19 -15.54 -15.27
CA LEU A 181 -8.50 -15.03 -15.69
C LEU A 181 -9.47 -14.98 -14.50
N LEU A 182 -9.53 -16.03 -13.69
CA LEU A 182 -10.40 -16.08 -12.51
C LEU A 182 -10.04 -14.97 -11.51
N VAL A 183 -8.75 -14.81 -11.19
CA VAL A 183 -8.28 -13.75 -10.30
C VAL A 183 -8.54 -12.36 -10.92
N GLY A 184 -8.34 -12.22 -12.24
CA GLY A 184 -8.61 -10.97 -12.96
C GLY A 184 -10.08 -10.57 -12.90
N ILE A 185 -11.00 -11.49 -13.19
CA ILE A 185 -12.46 -11.25 -13.14
C ILE A 185 -12.88 -10.89 -11.71
N TYR A 186 -12.41 -11.64 -10.72
CA TYR A 186 -12.69 -11.35 -9.32
C TYR A 186 -12.22 -9.93 -8.93
N LYS A 187 -11.01 -9.56 -9.34
CA LYS A 187 -10.41 -8.26 -9.00
C LYS A 187 -11.08 -7.09 -9.73
N ILE A 188 -11.59 -7.29 -10.94
CA ILE A 188 -12.35 -6.28 -11.68
C ILE A 188 -13.61 -5.88 -10.89
N SER A 189 -14.30 -6.85 -10.29
CA SER A 189 -15.49 -6.57 -9.47
C SER A 189 -15.16 -5.61 -8.31
N ASP A 190 -14.08 -5.83 -7.58
CA ASP A 190 -13.65 -4.95 -6.48
C ASP A 190 -13.32 -3.53 -6.96
N ILE A 191 -12.60 -3.43 -8.10
CA ILE A 191 -12.14 -2.15 -8.64
C ILE A 191 -13.32 -1.31 -9.16
N VAL A 192 -14.34 -1.95 -9.74
CA VAL A 192 -15.49 -1.26 -10.31
C VAL A 192 -16.51 -0.91 -9.23
N LEU A 193 -16.80 -1.83 -8.31
CA LEU A 193 -17.84 -1.64 -7.30
C LEU A 193 -17.45 -0.55 -6.27
N GLY A 194 -16.18 -0.43 -5.89
CA GLY A 194 -15.74 0.57 -4.91
C GLY A 194 -16.08 2.01 -5.31
N PRO A 195 -15.61 2.54 -6.45
CA PRO A 195 -15.95 3.88 -6.92
C PRO A 195 -17.43 4.07 -7.23
N MET A 196 -18.12 3.04 -7.76
CA MET A 196 -19.56 3.13 -8.05
C MET A 196 -20.40 3.21 -6.79
N ALA A 197 -20.06 2.46 -5.75
CA ALA A 197 -20.73 2.55 -4.46
C ALA A 197 -20.61 3.95 -3.86
N ALA A 198 -19.41 4.55 -3.89
CA ALA A 198 -19.20 5.92 -3.42
C ALA A 198 -20.05 6.95 -4.19
N ALA A 199 -20.14 6.83 -5.51
CA ALA A 199 -20.99 7.70 -6.33
C ALA A 199 -22.49 7.53 -5.99
N LEU A 200 -22.95 6.29 -5.82
CA LEU A 200 -24.34 5.99 -5.46
C LEU A 200 -24.70 6.59 -4.09
N TYR A 201 -23.81 6.48 -3.10
CA TYR A 201 -24.06 7.02 -1.76
C TYR A 201 -24.19 8.54 -1.77
N THR A 202 -23.39 9.24 -2.57
CA THR A 202 -23.51 10.70 -2.72
C THR A 202 -24.82 11.11 -3.43
N GLU A 203 -25.28 10.35 -4.41
CA GLU A 203 -26.57 10.60 -5.09
C GLU A 203 -27.77 10.36 -4.17
N VAL A 204 -27.71 9.40 -3.27
CA VAL A 204 -28.75 9.11 -2.27
C VAL A 204 -28.77 10.14 -1.12
N GLY A 205 -27.80 11.08 -1.11
CA GLY A 205 -27.73 12.16 -0.13
C GLY A 205 -27.12 11.74 1.22
N LEU A 206 -26.42 10.62 1.27
CA LEU A 206 -25.66 10.22 2.46
C LEU A 206 -24.44 11.11 2.61
N ASN A 207 -24.21 11.57 3.83
CA ASN A 207 -23.02 12.36 4.14
C ASN A 207 -21.76 11.46 4.09
N ASN A 208 -20.59 12.05 3.83
CA ASN A 208 -19.32 11.30 3.77
C ASN A 208 -19.05 10.48 5.05
N ALA A 209 -19.47 10.96 6.21
CA ALA A 209 -19.37 10.26 7.48
C ALA A 209 -20.26 9.00 7.53
N ASP A 210 -21.48 9.10 7.03
CA ASP A 210 -22.43 7.98 6.97
C ASP A 210 -21.93 6.92 5.97
N CYS A 211 -21.40 7.36 4.84
CA CYS A 211 -20.83 6.51 3.81
C CYS A 211 -19.67 5.64 4.35
N LEU A 212 -18.79 6.21 5.16
CA LEU A 212 -17.68 5.51 5.79
C LEU A 212 -18.15 4.51 6.87
N LEU A 213 -19.23 4.81 7.57
CA LEU A 213 -19.82 3.92 8.57
C LEU A 213 -20.46 2.68 7.93
N TYR A 214 -21.12 2.86 6.78
CA TYR A 214 -21.76 1.77 6.03
C TYR A 214 -20.78 0.94 5.19
N THR A 215 -19.68 1.51 4.74
CA THR A 215 -18.60 0.77 4.03
C THR A 215 -17.60 0.10 4.98
N SER A 216 -17.69 0.39 6.28
CA SER A 216 -16.97 -0.34 7.32
C SER A 216 -17.48 -1.79 7.32
N PRO A 217 -16.59 -2.80 7.24
CA PRO A 217 -17.00 -4.21 7.21
C PRO A 217 -17.82 -4.54 8.45
N SER A 218 -19.09 -4.83 8.23
CA SER A 218 -19.99 -5.31 9.27
C SER A 218 -19.57 -6.70 9.71
N PRO A 219 -19.66 -7.05 11.01
CA PRO A 219 -19.43 -8.42 11.48
C PRO A 219 -20.40 -9.46 10.87
N ARG A 220 -21.44 -9.00 10.14
CA ARG A 220 -22.41 -9.87 9.46
C ARG A 220 -21.94 -10.34 8.07
N ASP A 221 -20.90 -9.73 7.50
CA ASP A 221 -20.40 -10.09 6.17
C ASP A 221 -19.40 -11.25 6.22
N GLU A 222 -19.18 -11.84 7.40
CA GLU A 222 -18.27 -12.98 7.64
C GLU A 222 -19.00 -14.32 7.89
N LEU A 223 -20.32 -14.39 7.65
CA LEU A 223 -21.13 -15.62 7.65
C LEU A 223 -21.54 -15.93 6.20
#